data_677f6eed7b78b42f8dbeadce21cf7ef3
#
_entry.id   677f6eed7b78b42f8dbeadce21cf7ef3
#
_cell.length_a   1.000
_cell.length_b   1.000
_cell.length_c   1.000
_cell.angle_alpha   90.00
_cell.angle_beta   90.00
_cell.angle_gamma   90.00
#
_symmetry.space_group_name_H-M   'P 1'
#
loop_
_entity.id
_entity.type
_entity.pdbx_description
1 polymer ?
#
loop_
_entity_poly.entity_id
_entity_poly.type
_entity_poly.pdbx_seq_one_letter_code
_entity_poly.pdbx_strand_id
1 'polypeptide(L)'
;MSTAISVLGGVGLLLLGMTVMTEGLKAVAGSALRAVLGKAAATPLLGSFWGALVTLLVQSSSATTMTTIGLVSAGLLTFQQGLGLVFGANVGTTGTGWLVALIGVRVSLTAAALPMIFAGALIKLLARGRLSGAGAALAGFGLVLFGLTTLQQGMGGLAERLHPADLPAVFDAGGWRGMVGALVLVVVGLVMTAVMQSSTAAIAVTLSAFHAGAVGLDQGCALIIGQNIGTATSSALAAIGASSTAKRLAIAYVLFKLIAAVIALVLFPISTPLLLRASKAIDGVTLLAAYHTVYNVVGVVVLLPLVDRFTRLVERILPERGSPLTRCLDPSALETPMVAVEAVRRTIAQSLAAVCGSVEAALGAETRGERVPGKTAIAVHEAGDALREAQVFLSDVAGPPDTEDEQLRLTSTLHAFDHASRVVETAGGIDFESVLSGPDDARARELCANAMRIAIAVADDVAALPGIDRSPQDSRPTCSGKPLSTDEDLVQLEHCARELENLQRTHRRTTLSAVANGTLTTEAAIVRVDTLRSLQALVWHAWRCTVHLIGHGATI
;
A
#
# COMPACT_ATOMS: atom_id res chain seq x y z
N MET A 1 0.07 -16.33 44.12
CA MET A 1 0.24 -16.74 42.72
C MET A 1 1.73 -16.78 42.42
N SER A 2 2.22 -17.71 41.62
CA SER A 2 3.66 -17.70 41.29
C SER A 2 3.97 -16.46 40.45
N THR A 3 5.11 -15.83 40.69
CA THR A 3 5.64 -14.69 39.93
C THR A 3 5.53 -14.89 38.41
N ALA A 4 5.82 -16.10 37.93
CA ALA A 4 5.70 -16.45 36.52
C ALA A 4 4.26 -16.31 35.98
N ILE A 5 3.25 -16.73 36.76
CA ILE A 5 1.84 -16.60 36.35
C ILE A 5 1.43 -15.13 36.24
N SER A 6 1.86 -14.27 37.18
CA SER A 6 1.58 -12.84 37.13
C SER A 6 2.27 -12.16 35.95
N VAL A 7 3.52 -12.52 35.63
CA VAL A 7 4.24 -11.98 34.46
C VAL A 7 3.56 -12.42 33.16
N LEU A 8 3.32 -13.73 32.99
CA LEU A 8 2.67 -14.26 31.77
C LEU A 8 1.24 -13.76 31.62
N GLY A 9 0.48 -13.71 32.72
CA GLY A 9 -0.89 -13.16 32.73
C GLY A 9 -0.91 -11.67 32.40
N GLY A 10 0.00 -10.89 32.97
CA GLY A 10 0.14 -9.46 32.66
C GLY A 10 0.50 -9.21 31.21
N VAL A 11 1.42 -9.98 30.64
CA VAL A 11 1.76 -9.94 29.21
C VAL A 11 0.56 -10.31 28.35
N GLY A 12 -0.17 -11.38 28.70
CA GLY A 12 -1.35 -11.81 27.95
C GLY A 12 -2.46 -10.74 27.95
N LEU A 13 -2.74 -10.14 29.12
CA LEU A 13 -3.70 -9.04 29.23
C LEU A 13 -3.27 -7.79 28.45
N LEU A 14 -1.99 -7.46 28.48
CA LEU A 14 -1.42 -6.35 27.73
C LEU A 14 -1.59 -6.56 26.22
N LEU A 15 -1.25 -7.74 25.71
CA LEU A 15 -1.39 -8.08 24.29
C LEU A 15 -2.86 -8.06 23.85
N LEU A 16 -3.76 -8.66 24.63
CA LEU A 16 -5.20 -8.66 24.36
C LEU A 16 -5.76 -7.22 24.38
N GLY A 17 -5.38 -6.45 25.40
CA GLY A 17 -5.81 -5.05 25.53
C GLY A 17 -5.35 -4.20 24.35
N MET A 18 -4.10 -4.36 23.90
CA MET A 18 -3.57 -3.67 22.74
C MET A 18 -4.29 -4.07 21.45
N THR A 19 -4.60 -5.35 21.26
CA THR A 19 -5.34 -5.82 20.09
C THR A 19 -6.73 -5.20 20.05
N VAL A 20 -7.49 -5.30 21.14
CA VAL A 20 -8.85 -4.75 21.23
C VAL A 20 -8.85 -3.23 21.07
N MET A 21 -7.89 -2.53 21.68
CA MET A 21 -7.73 -1.08 21.56
C MET A 21 -7.44 -0.67 20.10
N THR A 22 -6.49 -1.34 19.47
CA THR A 22 -6.09 -1.05 18.07
C THR A 22 -7.23 -1.30 17.09
N GLU A 23 -7.96 -2.41 17.23
CA GLU A 23 -9.15 -2.70 16.41
C GLU A 23 -10.24 -1.64 16.60
N GLY A 24 -10.50 -1.23 17.84
CA GLY A 24 -11.42 -0.16 18.15
C GLY A 24 -11.01 1.17 17.53
N LEU A 25 -9.73 1.55 17.64
CA LEU A 25 -9.19 2.78 17.04
C LEU A 25 -9.24 2.74 15.51
N LYS A 26 -8.93 1.60 14.88
CA LYS A 26 -9.10 1.39 13.44
C LYS A 26 -10.56 1.56 13.01
N ALA A 27 -11.52 1.01 13.74
CA ALA A 27 -12.93 1.15 13.44
C ALA A 27 -13.42 2.60 13.56
N VAL A 28 -12.90 3.38 14.52
CA VAL A 28 -13.18 4.81 14.67
C VAL A 28 -12.54 5.62 13.55
N ALA A 29 -11.26 5.35 13.23
CA ALA A 29 -10.50 6.06 12.21
C ALA A 29 -11.07 5.83 10.79
N GLY A 30 -11.54 4.63 10.50
CA GLY A 30 -12.25 4.25 9.29
C GLY A 30 -11.60 4.72 7.98
N SER A 31 -12.43 5.24 7.08
CA SER A 31 -12.00 5.77 5.78
C SER A 31 -11.11 7.04 5.89
N ALA A 32 -11.22 7.79 6.99
CA ALA A 32 -10.43 9.01 7.19
C ALA A 32 -8.93 8.71 7.25
N LEU A 33 -8.53 7.59 7.87
CA LEU A 33 -7.14 7.14 7.94
C LEU A 33 -6.55 6.95 6.55
N ARG A 34 -7.29 6.26 5.69
CA ARG A 34 -6.89 5.95 4.30
C ARG A 34 -6.79 7.21 3.45
N ALA A 35 -7.79 8.10 3.57
CA ALA A 35 -7.81 9.37 2.86
C ALA A 35 -6.65 10.28 3.26
N VAL A 36 -6.30 10.31 4.56
CA VAL A 36 -5.16 11.08 5.06
C VAL A 36 -3.85 10.51 4.54
N LEU A 37 -3.63 9.20 4.64
CA LEU A 37 -2.40 8.56 4.14
C LEU A 37 -2.22 8.77 2.63
N GLY A 38 -3.28 8.63 1.83
CA GLY A 38 -3.22 8.79 0.37
C GLY A 38 -2.98 10.23 -0.08
N LYS A 39 -3.58 11.23 0.59
CA LYS A 39 -3.47 12.66 0.21
C LYS A 39 -2.28 13.38 0.84
N ALA A 40 -1.86 12.94 2.03
CA ALA A 40 -0.90 13.66 2.85
C ALA A 40 0.56 13.29 2.55
N ALA A 41 0.83 12.24 1.79
CA ALA A 41 2.17 11.77 1.48
C ALA A 41 2.76 12.40 0.19
N ALA A 42 2.53 13.69 -0.06
CA ALA A 42 3.05 14.38 -1.25
C ALA A 42 4.58 14.29 -1.40
N THR A 43 5.30 14.26 -0.28
CA THR A 43 6.76 14.07 -0.23
C THR A 43 7.11 13.01 0.81
N PRO A 44 8.29 12.32 0.73
CA PRO A 44 8.74 11.39 1.75
C PRO A 44 8.82 12.00 3.16
N LEU A 45 9.16 13.28 3.28
CA LEU A 45 9.20 14.00 4.56
C LEU A 45 7.78 14.15 5.15
N LEU A 46 6.83 14.61 4.35
CA LEU A 46 5.43 14.75 4.74
C LEU A 46 4.82 13.38 5.06
N GLY A 47 5.17 12.36 4.27
CA GLY A 47 4.85 10.97 4.54
C GLY A 47 5.33 10.51 5.91
N SER A 48 6.58 10.84 6.28
CA SER A 48 7.12 10.51 7.61
C SER A 48 6.35 11.18 8.74
N PHE A 49 5.98 12.44 8.59
CA PHE A 49 5.15 13.14 9.58
C PHE A 49 3.78 12.47 9.75
N TRP A 50 3.06 12.23 8.64
CA TRP A 50 1.74 11.61 8.68
C TRP A 50 1.78 10.14 9.10
N GLY A 51 2.80 9.40 8.69
CA GLY A 51 3.03 8.03 9.15
C GLY A 51 3.23 7.95 10.65
N ALA A 52 3.98 8.89 11.23
CA ALA A 52 4.16 9.00 12.68
C ALA A 52 2.85 9.35 13.40
N LEU A 53 2.13 10.36 12.92
CA LEU A 53 0.88 10.81 13.52
C LEU A 53 -0.19 9.71 13.47
N VAL A 54 -0.37 9.09 12.33
CA VAL A 54 -1.34 8.00 12.14
C VAL A 54 -1.03 6.81 13.04
N THR A 55 0.24 6.40 13.10
CA THR A 55 0.66 5.28 13.94
C THR A 55 0.49 5.61 15.43
N LEU A 56 0.77 6.84 15.83
CA LEU A 56 0.52 7.31 17.19
C LEU A 56 -0.96 7.25 17.56
N LEU A 57 -1.85 7.66 16.66
CA LEU A 57 -3.29 7.66 16.87
C LEU A 57 -3.88 6.25 16.86
N VAL A 58 -3.48 5.41 15.90
CA VAL A 58 -4.00 4.05 15.73
C VAL A 58 -3.30 3.05 16.65
N GLN A 59 -2.13 3.42 17.21
CA GLN A 59 -1.30 2.57 18.07
C GLN A 59 -0.86 1.26 17.39
N SER A 60 -0.72 1.27 16.04
CA SER A 60 -0.32 0.09 15.27
C SER A 60 0.53 0.47 14.04
N SER A 61 1.84 0.26 14.13
CA SER A 61 2.73 0.44 12.98
C SER A 61 2.50 -0.62 11.91
N SER A 62 2.12 -1.84 12.30
CA SER A 62 1.80 -2.91 11.33
C SER A 62 0.60 -2.51 10.47
N ALA A 63 -0.46 -1.95 11.07
CA ALA A 63 -1.62 -1.47 10.32
C ALA A 63 -1.24 -0.35 9.33
N THR A 64 -0.46 0.64 9.79
CA THR A 64 0.03 1.73 8.92
C THR A 64 0.90 1.18 7.79
N THR A 65 1.81 0.25 8.07
CA THR A 65 2.69 -0.37 7.08
C THR A 65 1.90 -1.19 6.06
N MET A 66 0.95 -2.03 6.49
CA MET A 66 0.13 -2.84 5.57
C MET A 66 -0.74 -1.94 4.67
N THR A 67 -1.39 -0.91 5.24
CA THR A 67 -2.13 0.08 4.44
C THR A 67 -1.21 0.77 3.43
N THR A 68 0.00 1.15 3.85
CA THR A 68 0.99 1.77 2.96
C THR A 68 1.40 0.82 1.83
N ILE A 69 1.65 -0.46 2.13
CA ILE A 69 1.94 -1.49 1.13
C ILE A 69 0.80 -1.56 0.11
N GLY A 70 -0.45 -1.65 0.58
CA GLY A 70 -1.62 -1.67 -0.30
C GLY A 70 -1.72 -0.44 -1.19
N LEU A 71 -1.52 0.78 -0.64
CA LEU A 71 -1.55 2.03 -1.39
C LEU A 71 -0.43 2.12 -2.45
N VAL A 72 0.78 1.68 -2.11
CA VAL A 72 1.91 1.66 -3.07
C VAL A 72 1.69 0.59 -4.13
N SER A 73 1.23 -0.59 -3.76
CA SER A 73 0.93 -1.68 -4.70
C SER A 73 -0.19 -1.31 -5.67
N ALA A 74 -1.26 -0.67 -5.18
CA ALA A 74 -2.34 -0.14 -6.02
C ALA A 74 -1.92 1.07 -6.88
N GLY A 75 -0.69 1.56 -6.72
CA GLY A 75 -0.18 2.71 -7.45
C GLY A 75 -0.78 4.07 -6.99
N LEU A 76 -1.39 4.11 -5.81
CA LEU A 76 -1.91 5.36 -5.21
C LEU A 76 -0.79 6.21 -4.58
N LEU A 77 0.32 5.58 -4.25
CA LEU A 77 1.53 6.22 -3.73
C LEU A 77 2.75 5.72 -4.49
N THR A 78 3.76 6.57 -4.65
CA THR A 78 5.07 6.13 -5.11
C THR A 78 5.76 5.30 -4.03
N PHE A 79 6.73 4.47 -4.43
CA PHE A 79 7.52 3.70 -3.48
C PHE A 79 8.24 4.59 -2.45
N GLN A 80 8.78 5.74 -2.86
CA GLN A 80 9.44 6.71 -1.99
C GLN A 80 8.50 7.37 -0.99
N GLN A 81 7.26 7.71 -1.41
CA GLN A 81 6.22 8.20 -0.52
C GLN A 81 5.83 7.15 0.52
N GLY A 82 5.69 5.88 0.08
CA GLY A 82 5.46 4.74 0.97
C GLY A 82 6.59 4.54 1.98
N LEU A 83 7.86 4.68 1.56
CA LEU A 83 9.01 4.64 2.47
C LEU A 83 8.91 5.75 3.54
N GLY A 84 8.52 6.96 3.15
CA GLY A 84 8.30 8.05 4.10
C GLY A 84 7.30 7.66 5.17
N LEU A 85 6.12 7.17 4.77
CA LEU A 85 5.07 6.70 5.70
C LEU A 85 5.57 5.62 6.66
N VAL A 86 6.29 4.63 6.14
CA VAL A 86 6.84 3.51 6.91
C VAL A 86 7.91 3.98 7.89
N PHE A 87 8.79 4.90 7.49
CA PHE A 87 9.78 5.51 8.36
C PHE A 87 9.11 6.28 9.50
N GLY A 88 8.10 7.07 9.18
CA GLY A 88 7.31 7.78 10.18
C GLY A 88 6.58 6.86 11.15
N ALA A 89 6.01 5.75 10.65
CA ALA A 89 5.33 4.76 11.49
C ALA A 89 6.23 4.21 12.60
N ASN A 90 7.53 4.09 12.36
CA ASN A 90 8.50 3.68 13.39
C ASN A 90 8.61 4.69 14.52
N VAL A 91 8.59 5.98 14.19
CA VAL A 91 8.59 7.06 15.21
C VAL A 91 7.26 7.03 15.97
N GLY A 92 6.13 6.90 15.29
CA GLY A 92 4.80 6.85 15.92
C GLY A 92 4.63 5.70 16.92
N THR A 93 5.25 4.54 16.67
CA THR A 93 5.24 3.39 17.58
C THR A 93 5.83 3.72 18.95
N THR A 94 6.73 4.70 19.03
CA THR A 94 7.37 5.08 20.31
C THR A 94 6.38 5.72 21.30
N GLY A 95 5.23 6.21 20.80
CA GLY A 95 4.18 6.82 21.64
C GLY A 95 3.65 5.91 22.73
N THR A 96 3.60 4.59 22.50
CA THR A 96 3.18 3.65 23.54
C THR A 96 4.19 3.58 24.70
N GLY A 97 5.51 3.69 24.40
CA GLY A 97 6.53 3.79 25.45
C GLY A 97 6.29 4.99 26.37
N TRP A 98 5.91 6.13 25.78
CA TRP A 98 5.54 7.33 26.54
C TRP A 98 4.25 7.13 27.35
N LEU A 99 3.27 6.43 26.80
CA LEU A 99 2.04 6.11 27.50
C LEU A 99 2.33 5.25 28.75
N VAL A 100 3.20 4.24 28.62
CA VAL A 100 3.64 3.43 29.76
C VAL A 100 4.44 4.26 30.77
N ALA A 101 5.39 5.13 30.30
CA ALA A 101 6.23 5.93 31.16
C ALA A 101 5.45 7.01 31.93
N LEU A 102 4.50 7.68 31.30
CA LEU A 102 3.76 8.80 31.91
C LEU A 102 2.58 8.34 32.75
N ILE A 103 1.85 7.33 32.29
CA ILE A 103 0.63 6.87 32.96
C ILE A 103 0.95 5.66 33.85
N GLY A 104 1.74 4.70 33.36
CA GLY A 104 2.00 3.43 34.02
C GLY A 104 2.74 3.52 35.34
N VAL A 105 3.52 4.58 35.54
CA VAL A 105 4.39 4.73 36.72
C VAL A 105 3.82 5.71 37.74
N ARG A 106 2.98 6.66 37.32
CA ARG A 106 2.59 7.82 38.17
C ARG A 106 1.17 7.79 38.73
N VAL A 107 0.30 6.91 38.23
CA VAL A 107 -1.14 6.87 38.61
C VAL A 107 -1.50 5.50 39.16
N SER A 108 -2.38 5.44 40.18
CA SER A 108 -2.95 4.18 40.65
C SER A 108 -3.93 3.63 39.59
N LEU A 109 -3.36 2.94 38.60
CA LEU A 109 -4.02 2.55 37.35
C LEU A 109 -5.16 1.56 37.57
N THR A 110 -5.09 0.77 38.64
CA THR A 110 -6.08 -0.27 38.94
C THR A 110 -7.47 0.33 39.19
N ALA A 111 -7.53 1.51 39.79
CA ALA A 111 -8.80 2.18 40.09
C ALA A 111 -9.52 2.67 38.82
N ALA A 112 -8.78 3.05 37.78
CA ALA A 112 -9.34 3.52 36.50
C ALA A 112 -9.58 2.37 35.52
N ALA A 113 -8.75 1.32 35.54
CA ALA A 113 -8.76 0.25 34.53
C ALA A 113 -10.10 -0.51 34.50
N LEU A 114 -10.59 -0.96 35.64
CA LEU A 114 -11.83 -1.75 35.72
C LEU A 114 -13.08 -0.97 35.28
N PRO A 115 -13.32 0.30 35.73
CA PRO A 115 -14.41 1.11 35.18
C PRO A 115 -14.32 1.34 33.68
N MET A 116 -13.13 1.54 33.15
CA MET A 116 -12.92 1.73 31.70
C MET A 116 -13.25 0.45 30.92
N ILE A 117 -12.83 -0.72 31.40
CA ILE A 117 -13.19 -2.01 30.80
C ILE A 117 -14.70 -2.17 30.77
N PHE A 118 -15.37 -1.94 31.91
CA PHE A 118 -16.84 -2.08 32.02
C PHE A 118 -17.57 -1.12 31.09
N ALA A 119 -17.27 0.18 31.19
CA ALA A 119 -17.92 1.20 30.36
C ALA A 119 -17.65 0.96 28.86
N GLY A 120 -16.40 0.64 28.48
CA GLY A 120 -16.02 0.36 27.11
C GLY A 120 -16.72 -0.89 26.55
N ALA A 121 -16.81 -1.96 27.34
CA ALA A 121 -17.52 -3.18 26.96
C ALA A 121 -19.03 -2.90 26.78
N LEU A 122 -19.63 -2.12 27.65
CA LEU A 122 -21.06 -1.76 27.57
C LEU A 122 -21.33 -0.92 26.31
N ILE A 123 -20.48 0.08 26.02
CA ILE A 123 -20.59 0.89 24.81
C ILE A 123 -20.39 0.01 23.57
N LYS A 124 -19.39 -0.89 23.55
CA LYS A 124 -19.16 -1.82 22.42
C LYS A 124 -20.38 -2.69 22.14
N LEU A 125 -21.06 -3.18 23.16
CA LEU A 125 -22.22 -4.07 23.04
C LEU A 125 -23.51 -3.35 22.62
N LEU A 126 -23.75 -2.14 23.15
CA LEU A 126 -25.00 -1.42 22.96
C LEU A 126 -24.98 -0.46 21.76
N ALA A 127 -23.80 0.04 21.38
CA ALA A 127 -23.66 0.97 20.26
C ALA A 127 -23.37 0.25 18.94
N ARG A 128 -23.46 1.00 17.82
CA ARG A 128 -23.14 0.53 16.48
C ARG A 128 -22.14 1.45 15.79
N GLY A 129 -21.48 0.96 14.75
CA GLY A 129 -20.56 1.73 13.94
C GLY A 129 -19.38 2.31 14.74
N ARG A 130 -19.03 3.57 14.51
CA ARG A 130 -17.87 4.23 15.14
C ARG A 130 -17.94 4.27 16.67
N LEU A 131 -19.14 4.38 17.23
CA LEU A 131 -19.29 4.42 18.68
C LEU A 131 -18.99 3.06 19.33
N SER A 132 -19.36 1.94 18.69
CA SER A 132 -18.95 0.60 19.11
C SER A 132 -17.43 0.44 19.06
N GLY A 133 -16.78 0.99 18.02
CA GLY A 133 -15.32 1.06 17.93
C GLY A 133 -14.68 1.86 19.07
N ALA A 134 -15.25 3.01 19.42
CA ALA A 134 -14.79 3.81 20.57
C ALA A 134 -14.93 3.04 21.90
N GLY A 135 -16.03 2.29 22.08
CA GLY A 135 -16.22 1.39 23.21
C GLY A 135 -15.14 0.30 23.29
N ALA A 136 -14.83 -0.33 22.15
CA ALA A 136 -13.76 -1.32 22.07
C ALA A 136 -12.38 -0.70 22.40
N ALA A 137 -12.08 0.50 21.87
CA ALA A 137 -10.84 1.21 22.17
C ALA A 137 -10.70 1.52 23.68
N LEU A 138 -11.78 1.99 24.30
CA LEU A 138 -11.82 2.27 25.75
C LEU A 138 -11.63 1.01 26.60
N ALA A 139 -12.33 -0.09 26.27
CA ALA A 139 -12.18 -1.37 26.95
C ALA A 139 -10.76 -1.93 26.80
N GLY A 140 -10.23 -1.87 25.57
CA GLY A 140 -8.87 -2.29 25.27
C GLY A 140 -7.83 -1.47 26.04
N PHE A 141 -7.99 -0.16 26.12
CA PHE A 141 -7.11 0.71 26.91
C PHE A 141 -7.17 0.34 28.41
N GLY A 142 -8.36 0.09 28.97
CA GLY A 142 -8.51 -0.41 30.34
C GLY A 142 -7.78 -1.75 30.55
N LEU A 143 -7.88 -2.68 29.59
CA LEU A 143 -7.14 -3.96 29.64
C LEU A 143 -5.63 -3.77 29.60
N VAL A 144 -5.11 -2.81 28.80
CA VAL A 144 -3.70 -2.45 28.76
C VAL A 144 -3.23 -1.97 30.14
N LEU A 145 -3.99 -1.08 30.78
CA LEU A 145 -3.67 -0.57 32.11
C LEU A 145 -3.70 -1.68 33.18
N PHE A 146 -4.69 -2.56 33.13
CA PHE A 146 -4.81 -3.68 34.05
C PHE A 146 -3.69 -4.71 33.84
N GLY A 147 -3.39 -5.03 32.57
CA GLY A 147 -2.27 -5.91 32.20
C GLY A 147 -0.93 -5.34 32.67
N LEU A 148 -0.70 -4.03 32.49
CA LEU A 148 0.52 -3.37 32.96
C LEU A 148 0.66 -3.44 34.50
N THR A 149 -0.41 -3.22 35.25
CA THR A 149 -0.40 -3.36 36.71
C THR A 149 -0.07 -4.79 37.15
N THR A 150 -0.71 -5.78 36.49
CA THR A 150 -0.44 -7.19 36.77
C THR A 150 1.01 -7.58 36.44
N LEU A 151 1.54 -7.05 35.35
CA LEU A 151 2.92 -7.23 34.92
C LEU A 151 3.91 -6.61 35.94
N GLN A 152 3.65 -5.38 36.40
CA GLN A 152 4.49 -4.71 37.39
C GLN A 152 4.54 -5.49 38.72
N GLN A 153 3.39 -6.02 39.17
CA GLN A 153 3.35 -6.88 40.37
C GLN A 153 4.16 -8.16 40.17
N GLY A 154 4.08 -8.77 38.98
CA GLY A 154 4.90 -9.94 38.64
C GLY A 154 6.39 -9.62 38.58
N MET A 155 6.75 -8.47 37.99
CA MET A 155 8.13 -8.01 37.88
C MET A 155 8.75 -7.70 39.23
N GLY A 156 8.00 -7.16 40.20
CA GLY A 156 8.47 -7.00 41.57
C GLY A 156 8.96 -8.31 42.20
N GLY A 157 8.16 -9.39 42.07
CA GLY A 157 8.59 -10.72 42.54
C GLY A 157 9.72 -11.36 41.71
N LEU A 158 9.93 -10.94 40.45
CA LEU A 158 11.07 -11.35 39.65
C LEU A 158 12.34 -10.62 40.07
N ALA A 159 12.25 -9.31 40.39
CA ALA A 159 13.37 -8.49 40.81
C ALA A 159 13.99 -8.93 42.16
N GLU A 160 13.23 -9.64 43.00
CA GLU A 160 13.77 -10.29 44.21
C GLU A 160 14.74 -11.44 43.89
N ARG A 161 14.70 -11.99 42.67
CA ARG A 161 15.48 -13.15 42.22
C ARG A 161 16.46 -12.85 41.10
N LEU A 162 16.20 -11.84 40.33
CA LEU A 162 17.01 -11.44 39.18
C LEU A 162 17.45 -9.98 39.38
N HIS A 163 18.75 -9.78 39.47
CA HIS A 163 19.32 -8.45 39.59
C HIS A 163 20.00 -8.03 38.29
N PRO A 164 20.19 -6.72 38.03
CA PRO A 164 20.93 -6.24 36.85
C PRO A 164 22.33 -6.84 36.72
N ALA A 165 22.96 -7.19 37.85
CA ALA A 165 24.27 -7.84 37.89
C ALA A 165 24.28 -9.27 37.33
N ASP A 166 23.11 -9.94 37.28
CA ASP A 166 22.97 -11.30 36.75
C ASP A 166 22.82 -11.30 35.22
N LEU A 167 22.51 -10.12 34.64
CA LEU A 167 22.41 -9.93 33.21
C LEU A 167 23.77 -9.55 32.60
N PRO A 168 23.96 -9.74 31.30
CA PRO A 168 25.19 -9.31 30.63
C PRO A 168 25.53 -7.87 30.93
N ALA A 169 26.74 -7.62 31.43
CA ALA A 169 27.25 -6.29 31.70
C ALA A 169 27.48 -5.54 30.39
N VAL A 170 26.98 -4.31 30.29
CA VAL A 170 27.02 -3.52 29.07
C VAL A 170 28.09 -2.43 29.17
N PHE A 171 28.23 -1.76 30.31
CA PHE A 171 29.08 -0.60 30.46
C PHE A 171 30.33 -0.83 31.32
N ASP A 172 30.21 -1.54 32.43
CA ASP A 172 31.31 -1.72 33.42
C ASP A 172 32.39 -2.73 32.96
N ALA A 173 32.13 -3.50 31.91
CA ALA A 173 33.08 -4.54 31.48
C ALA A 173 34.23 -4.03 30.60
N GLY A 174 34.30 -2.74 30.28
CA GLY A 174 35.35 -2.12 29.45
C GLY A 174 35.59 -2.77 28.08
N GLY A 175 35.61 -1.98 27.00
CA GLY A 175 35.98 -2.44 25.66
C GLY A 175 35.02 -3.46 25.03
N TRP A 176 35.58 -4.55 24.46
CA TRP A 176 34.81 -5.52 23.66
C TRP A 176 33.81 -6.35 24.48
N ARG A 177 34.03 -6.57 25.77
CA ARG A 177 33.09 -7.32 26.64
C ARG A 177 31.77 -6.62 26.83
N GLY A 178 31.80 -5.29 27.02
CA GLY A 178 30.57 -4.48 27.08
C GLY A 178 29.78 -4.49 25.77
N MET A 179 30.48 -4.46 24.64
CA MET A 179 29.85 -4.58 23.33
C MET A 179 29.19 -5.95 23.13
N VAL A 180 29.84 -7.04 23.53
CA VAL A 180 29.27 -8.39 23.48
C VAL A 180 28.03 -8.49 24.37
N GLY A 181 28.07 -7.93 25.59
CA GLY A 181 26.91 -7.87 26.48
C GLY A 181 25.72 -7.12 25.86
N ALA A 182 26.00 -5.96 25.25
CA ALA A 182 24.98 -5.21 24.52
C ALA A 182 24.36 -6.02 23.36
N LEU A 183 25.21 -6.70 22.56
CA LEU A 183 24.73 -7.54 21.45
C LEU A 183 23.87 -8.72 21.91
N VAL A 184 24.25 -9.36 23.02
CA VAL A 184 23.43 -10.45 23.61
C VAL A 184 22.05 -9.90 24.00
N LEU A 185 21.99 -8.75 24.67
CA LEU A 185 20.71 -8.13 25.06
C LEU A 185 19.90 -7.66 23.85
N VAL A 186 20.54 -7.18 22.79
CA VAL A 186 19.89 -6.89 21.50
C VAL A 186 19.24 -8.15 20.92
N VAL A 187 19.95 -9.27 20.92
CA VAL A 187 19.39 -10.55 20.44
C VAL A 187 18.23 -11.00 21.34
N VAL A 188 18.35 -10.88 22.66
CA VAL A 188 17.24 -11.19 23.59
C VAL A 188 16.03 -10.30 23.29
N GLY A 189 16.21 -8.98 23.14
CA GLY A 189 15.13 -8.06 22.79
C GLY A 189 14.47 -8.38 21.44
N LEU A 190 15.26 -8.76 20.43
CA LEU A 190 14.78 -9.22 19.13
C LEU A 190 13.90 -10.47 19.29
N VAL A 191 14.38 -11.48 20.00
CA VAL A 191 13.63 -12.73 20.24
C VAL A 191 12.35 -12.44 21.01
N MET A 192 12.39 -11.60 22.04
CA MET A 192 11.19 -11.20 22.79
C MET A 192 10.12 -10.66 21.85
N THR A 193 10.47 -9.71 20.98
CA THR A 193 9.49 -9.13 20.04
C THR A 193 9.06 -10.12 18.98
N ALA A 194 9.97 -10.94 18.45
CA ALA A 194 9.63 -11.96 17.47
C ALA A 194 8.62 -12.99 18.01
N VAL A 195 8.76 -13.39 19.29
CA VAL A 195 7.82 -14.30 19.96
C VAL A 195 6.50 -13.60 20.28
N MET A 196 6.56 -12.40 20.85
CA MET A 196 5.36 -11.65 21.26
C MET A 196 4.62 -11.04 20.07
N GLN A 197 5.24 -10.97 18.89
CA GLN A 197 4.72 -10.28 17.69
C GLN A 197 4.28 -8.82 17.95
N SER A 198 4.80 -8.22 19.02
CA SER A 198 4.47 -6.87 19.46
C SER A 198 5.68 -6.21 20.15
N SER A 199 6.33 -5.28 19.45
CA SER A 199 7.40 -4.48 20.07
C SER A 199 6.89 -3.60 21.19
N THR A 200 5.66 -3.12 21.08
CA THR A 200 5.04 -2.28 22.09
C THR A 200 4.88 -3.02 23.41
N ALA A 201 4.42 -4.28 23.34
CA ALA A 201 4.31 -5.13 24.51
C ALA A 201 5.70 -5.49 25.07
N ALA A 202 6.66 -5.82 24.19
CA ALA A 202 8.03 -6.12 24.60
C ALA A 202 8.71 -4.94 25.31
N ILE A 203 8.51 -3.72 24.78
CA ILE A 203 9.02 -2.50 25.41
C ILE A 203 8.34 -2.25 26.77
N ALA A 204 7.03 -2.45 26.87
CA ALA A 204 6.32 -2.33 28.14
C ALA A 204 6.87 -3.31 29.22
N VAL A 205 7.21 -4.54 28.80
CA VAL A 205 7.90 -5.50 29.68
C VAL A 205 9.25 -4.97 30.14
N THR A 206 10.06 -4.44 29.23
CA THR A 206 11.37 -3.88 29.57
C THR A 206 11.25 -2.66 30.51
N LEU A 207 10.31 -1.74 30.23
CA LEU A 207 10.08 -0.58 31.09
C LEU A 207 9.60 -1.01 32.49
N SER A 208 8.74 -2.04 32.58
CA SER A 208 8.27 -2.61 33.85
C SER A 208 9.38 -3.33 34.60
N ALA A 209 10.24 -4.08 33.91
CA ALA A 209 11.40 -4.75 34.49
C ALA A 209 12.43 -3.74 35.05
N PHE A 210 12.68 -2.66 34.30
CA PHE A 210 13.51 -1.55 34.75
C PHE A 210 12.91 -0.87 35.99
N HIS A 211 11.62 -0.56 35.96
CA HIS A 211 10.93 0.05 37.09
C HIS A 211 10.97 -0.82 38.37
N ALA A 212 10.90 -2.14 38.20
CA ALA A 212 11.02 -3.09 39.30
C ALA A 212 12.48 -3.31 39.79
N GLY A 213 13.48 -2.78 39.07
CA GLY A 213 14.88 -2.94 39.41
C GLY A 213 15.54 -4.24 38.93
N ALA A 214 14.85 -5.03 38.08
CA ALA A 214 15.37 -6.26 37.50
C ALA A 214 16.34 -6.02 36.32
N VAL A 215 16.30 -4.85 35.71
CA VAL A 215 17.10 -4.47 34.51
C VAL A 215 17.71 -3.08 34.74
N GLY A 216 18.99 -2.90 34.35
CA GLY A 216 19.67 -1.60 34.39
C GLY A 216 19.26 -0.69 33.22
N LEU A 217 19.58 0.62 33.31
CA LEU A 217 19.22 1.59 32.29
C LEU A 217 19.89 1.31 30.94
N ASP A 218 21.16 1.00 30.94
CA ASP A 218 21.97 0.64 29.79
C ASP A 218 21.52 -0.70 29.16
N GLN A 219 21.21 -1.69 30.00
CA GLN A 219 20.63 -2.98 29.58
C GLN A 219 19.26 -2.78 28.94
N GLY A 220 18.42 -1.92 29.50
CA GLY A 220 17.12 -1.52 28.94
C GLY A 220 17.26 -0.88 27.56
N CYS A 221 18.26 -0.01 27.37
CA CYS A 221 18.55 0.57 26.05
C CYS A 221 18.93 -0.50 25.01
N ALA A 222 19.78 -1.47 25.37
CA ALA A 222 20.18 -2.55 24.47
C ALA A 222 18.99 -3.47 24.12
N LEU A 223 18.15 -3.82 25.10
CA LEU A 223 16.91 -4.58 24.86
C LEU A 223 15.98 -3.84 23.87
N ILE A 224 15.78 -2.53 24.04
CA ILE A 224 14.92 -1.69 23.18
C ILE A 224 15.41 -1.68 21.74
N ILE A 225 16.73 -1.61 21.50
CA ILE A 225 17.28 -1.71 20.14
C ILE A 225 16.86 -3.04 19.50
N GLY A 226 17.04 -4.15 20.22
CA GLY A 226 16.67 -5.49 19.74
C GLY A 226 15.17 -5.63 19.51
N GLN A 227 14.36 -5.13 20.44
CA GLN A 227 12.90 -5.16 20.35
C GLN A 227 12.39 -4.40 19.13
N ASN A 228 13.04 -3.33 18.75
CA ASN A 228 12.70 -2.59 17.55
C ASN A 228 13.04 -3.37 16.27
N ILE A 229 14.18 -4.07 16.21
CA ILE A 229 14.53 -4.95 15.08
C ILE A 229 13.50 -6.09 14.98
N GLY A 230 13.08 -6.65 16.11
CA GLY A 230 12.15 -7.77 16.16
C GLY A 230 10.81 -7.52 15.46
N THR A 231 10.35 -6.27 15.34
CA THR A 231 9.14 -5.95 14.55
C THR A 231 9.29 -6.21 13.06
N ALA A 232 10.51 -6.27 12.54
CA ALA A 232 10.76 -6.60 11.15
C ALA A 232 10.35 -8.03 10.78
N THR A 233 10.28 -8.95 11.77
CA THR A 233 9.85 -10.34 11.55
C THR A 233 8.41 -10.42 11.06
N SER A 234 7.49 -9.62 11.60
CA SER A 234 6.10 -9.57 11.14
C SER A 234 5.98 -9.11 9.69
N SER A 235 6.75 -8.08 9.31
CA SER A 235 6.76 -7.58 7.93
C SER A 235 7.43 -8.55 6.96
N ALA A 236 8.46 -9.27 7.40
CA ALA A 236 9.09 -10.32 6.60
C ALA A 236 8.13 -11.49 6.36
N LEU A 237 7.36 -11.90 7.37
CA LEU A 237 6.33 -12.93 7.23
C LEU A 237 5.21 -12.49 6.28
N ALA A 238 4.74 -11.25 6.41
CA ALA A 238 3.71 -10.69 5.53
C ALA A 238 4.16 -10.56 4.05
N ALA A 239 5.47 -10.52 3.79
CA ALA A 239 6.01 -10.49 2.44
C ALA A 239 6.02 -11.87 1.73
N ILE A 240 5.79 -12.96 2.47
CA ILE A 240 5.71 -14.31 1.88
C ILE A 240 4.45 -14.40 1.02
N GLY A 241 4.60 -14.70 -0.27
CA GLY A 241 3.49 -14.75 -1.21
C GLY A 241 3.02 -13.39 -1.77
N ALA A 242 3.51 -12.28 -1.22
CA ALA A 242 3.13 -10.93 -1.66
C ALA A 242 3.73 -10.56 -3.02
N SER A 243 3.24 -9.46 -3.62
CA SER A 243 3.78 -8.88 -4.86
C SER A 243 5.22 -8.41 -4.73
N SER A 244 5.86 -8.11 -5.85
CA SER A 244 7.21 -7.55 -5.88
C SER A 244 7.29 -6.21 -5.14
N THR A 245 6.26 -5.37 -5.26
CA THR A 245 6.17 -4.06 -4.59
C THR A 245 6.06 -4.22 -3.08
N ALA A 246 5.19 -5.11 -2.61
CA ALA A 246 5.04 -5.42 -1.18
C ALA A 246 6.34 -5.99 -0.59
N LYS A 247 6.99 -6.94 -1.29
CA LYS A 247 8.29 -7.49 -0.90
C LYS A 247 9.37 -6.42 -0.81
N ARG A 248 9.43 -5.49 -1.78
CA ARG A 248 10.36 -4.35 -1.76
C ARG A 248 10.14 -3.49 -0.52
N LEU A 249 8.88 -3.16 -0.19
CA LEU A 249 8.57 -2.32 0.96
C LEU A 249 8.88 -3.04 2.28
N ALA A 250 8.62 -4.35 2.37
CA ALA A 250 9.00 -5.17 3.53
C ALA A 250 10.53 -5.25 3.70
N ILE A 251 11.29 -5.48 2.62
CA ILE A 251 12.77 -5.46 2.65
C ILE A 251 13.27 -4.08 3.09
N ALA A 252 12.69 -3.01 2.55
CA ALA A 252 13.03 -1.65 2.94
C ALA A 252 12.79 -1.40 4.43
N TYR A 253 11.69 -1.92 4.98
CA TYR A 253 11.39 -1.84 6.40
C TYR A 253 12.42 -2.59 7.26
N VAL A 254 12.79 -3.82 6.87
CA VAL A 254 13.83 -4.62 7.54
C VAL A 254 15.18 -3.89 7.51
N LEU A 255 15.59 -3.40 6.33
CA LEU A 255 16.85 -2.67 6.17
C LEU A 255 16.87 -1.38 7.00
N PHE A 256 15.76 -0.63 7.02
CA PHE A 256 15.63 0.56 7.88
C PHE A 256 15.90 0.23 9.35
N LYS A 257 15.26 -0.84 9.86
CA LYS A 257 15.42 -1.29 11.25
C LYS A 257 16.86 -1.69 11.57
N LEU A 258 17.50 -2.43 10.66
CA LEU A 258 18.89 -2.86 10.82
C LEU A 258 19.85 -1.65 10.81
N ILE A 259 19.67 -0.74 9.86
CA ILE A 259 20.52 0.48 9.78
C ILE A 259 20.32 1.35 11.02
N ALA A 260 19.08 1.58 11.45
CA ALA A 260 18.80 2.33 12.66
C ALA A 260 19.43 1.67 13.90
N ALA A 261 19.37 0.35 14.00
CA ALA A 261 20.01 -0.38 15.10
C ALA A 261 21.55 -0.29 15.05
N VAL A 262 22.16 -0.36 13.87
CA VAL A 262 23.61 -0.16 13.70
C VAL A 262 24.00 1.27 14.15
N ILE A 263 23.24 2.29 13.73
CA ILE A 263 23.46 3.67 14.16
C ILE A 263 23.35 3.78 15.70
N ALA A 264 22.31 3.17 16.30
CA ALA A 264 22.12 3.17 17.74
C ALA A 264 23.27 2.48 18.47
N LEU A 265 23.77 1.33 17.99
CA LEU A 265 24.91 0.61 18.57
C LEU A 265 26.22 1.38 18.43
N VAL A 266 26.46 2.04 17.29
CA VAL A 266 27.64 2.92 17.10
C VAL A 266 27.60 4.12 18.05
N LEU A 267 26.42 4.69 18.27
CA LEU A 267 26.23 5.80 19.20
C LEU A 267 26.08 5.35 20.67
N PHE A 268 25.99 4.04 20.93
CA PHE A 268 25.76 3.48 22.27
C PHE A 268 26.78 3.96 23.32
N PRO A 269 28.11 3.96 23.04
CA PRO A 269 29.13 4.44 23.98
C PRO A 269 28.98 5.91 24.34
N ILE A 270 28.31 6.69 23.52
CA ILE A 270 28.07 8.14 23.75
C ILE A 270 26.73 8.36 24.44
N SER A 271 25.68 7.68 23.96
CA SER A 271 24.31 7.86 24.45
C SER A 271 24.12 7.34 25.88
N THR A 272 24.73 6.20 26.22
CA THR A 272 24.55 5.59 27.53
C THR A 272 25.09 6.40 28.68
N PRO A 273 26.34 6.96 28.65
CA PRO A 273 26.82 7.85 29.71
C PRO A 273 26.00 9.14 29.83
N LEU A 274 25.49 9.65 28.71
CA LEU A 274 24.61 10.82 28.72
C LEU A 274 23.28 10.51 29.43
N LEU A 275 22.69 9.37 29.17
CA LEU A 275 21.46 8.89 29.83
C LEU A 275 21.68 8.65 31.33
N LEU A 276 22.83 8.05 31.73
CA LEU A 276 23.20 7.83 33.12
C LEU A 276 23.41 9.17 33.86
N ARG A 277 23.93 10.21 33.20
CA ARG A 277 23.96 11.56 33.78
C ARG A 277 22.58 12.18 33.94
N ALA A 278 21.74 12.03 32.90
CA ALA A 278 20.38 12.55 32.89
C ALA A 278 19.47 11.85 33.92
N SER A 279 19.75 10.57 34.26
CA SER A 279 18.97 9.81 35.26
C SER A 279 19.07 10.38 36.69
N LYS A 280 20.01 11.29 36.95
CA LYS A 280 20.09 12.05 38.21
C LYS A 280 18.96 13.08 38.36
N ALA A 281 18.37 13.53 37.24
CA ALA A 281 17.35 14.58 37.21
C ALA A 281 16.01 14.10 36.63
N ILE A 282 16.03 13.04 35.79
CA ILE A 282 14.87 12.54 35.07
C ILE A 282 14.68 11.05 35.41
N ASP A 283 13.44 10.66 35.62
CA ASP A 283 13.07 9.25 35.85
C ASP A 283 13.55 8.34 34.71
N GLY A 284 14.13 7.21 35.08
CA GLY A 284 14.77 6.28 34.13
C GLY A 284 13.79 5.63 33.15
N VAL A 285 12.53 5.39 33.54
CA VAL A 285 11.50 4.88 32.61
C VAL A 285 11.21 5.91 31.52
N THR A 286 11.13 7.18 31.89
CA THR A 286 10.99 8.30 30.95
C THR A 286 12.20 8.40 30.02
N LEU A 287 13.43 8.18 30.55
CA LEU A 287 14.65 8.17 29.74
C LEU A 287 14.69 7.02 28.73
N LEU A 288 14.21 5.83 29.09
CA LEU A 288 14.10 4.69 28.17
C LEU A 288 13.08 4.96 27.06
N ALA A 289 11.93 5.57 27.38
CA ALA A 289 10.94 5.98 26.38
C ALA A 289 11.51 7.06 25.44
N ALA A 290 12.23 8.03 26.00
CA ALA A 290 12.93 9.06 25.22
C ALA A 290 14.03 8.47 24.34
N TYR A 291 14.83 7.54 24.85
CA TYR A 291 15.84 6.81 24.07
C TYR A 291 15.23 6.10 22.88
N HIS A 292 14.12 5.37 23.09
CA HIS A 292 13.39 4.72 22.02
C HIS A 292 12.93 5.70 20.92
N THR A 293 12.45 6.87 21.32
CA THR A 293 12.01 7.90 20.38
C THR A 293 13.19 8.52 19.64
N VAL A 294 14.22 8.94 20.37
CA VAL A 294 15.40 9.64 19.81
C VAL A 294 16.10 8.76 18.77
N TYR A 295 16.35 7.49 19.09
CA TYR A 295 17.03 6.62 18.15
C TYR A 295 16.22 6.34 16.86
N ASN A 296 14.88 6.21 16.95
CA ASN A 296 14.03 6.09 15.77
C ASN A 296 14.02 7.39 14.94
N VAL A 297 13.94 8.56 15.60
CA VAL A 297 14.03 9.86 14.93
C VAL A 297 15.39 10.03 14.23
N VAL A 298 16.48 9.68 14.89
CA VAL A 298 17.83 9.71 14.28
C VAL A 298 17.89 8.81 13.05
N GLY A 299 17.32 7.59 13.11
CA GLY A 299 17.23 6.69 11.96
C GLY A 299 16.51 7.34 10.78
N VAL A 300 15.37 8.01 11.04
CA VAL A 300 14.61 8.72 10.00
C VAL A 300 15.40 9.91 9.45
N VAL A 301 15.97 10.75 10.32
CA VAL A 301 16.74 11.94 9.91
C VAL A 301 17.95 11.56 9.04
N VAL A 302 18.61 10.44 9.33
CA VAL A 302 19.76 9.96 8.54
C VAL A 302 19.30 9.35 7.20
N LEU A 303 18.22 8.56 7.18
CA LEU A 303 17.82 7.82 5.98
C LEU A 303 16.91 8.61 5.04
N LEU A 304 16.13 9.57 5.55
CA LEU A 304 15.20 10.34 4.73
C LEU A 304 15.88 11.15 3.61
N PRO A 305 17.01 11.86 3.85
CA PRO A 305 17.75 12.53 2.78
C PRO A 305 18.38 11.57 1.76
N LEU A 306 18.54 10.31 2.14
CA LEU A 306 19.13 9.26 1.31
C LEU A 306 18.07 8.36 0.66
N VAL A 307 16.80 8.74 0.72
CA VAL A 307 15.66 7.89 0.26
C VAL A 307 15.83 7.41 -1.17
N ASP A 308 16.34 8.25 -2.07
CA ASP A 308 16.57 7.87 -3.47
C ASP A 308 17.67 6.78 -3.63
N ARG A 309 18.75 6.90 -2.84
CA ARG A 309 19.82 5.90 -2.84
C ARG A 309 19.33 4.60 -2.21
N PHE A 310 18.55 4.72 -1.16
CA PHE A 310 17.95 3.60 -0.46
C PHE A 310 16.94 2.86 -1.35
N THR A 311 16.10 3.58 -2.09
CA THR A 311 15.19 3.03 -3.10
C THR A 311 15.97 2.21 -4.14
N ARG A 312 17.00 2.79 -4.76
CA ARG A 312 17.83 2.07 -5.74
C ARG A 312 18.51 0.82 -5.16
N LEU A 313 18.89 0.86 -3.89
CA LEU A 313 19.44 -0.33 -3.21
C LEU A 313 18.40 -1.45 -3.11
N VAL A 314 17.18 -1.13 -2.67
CA VAL A 314 16.09 -2.10 -2.54
C VAL A 314 15.70 -2.68 -3.90
N GLU A 315 15.61 -1.86 -4.93
CA GLU A 315 15.31 -2.28 -6.32
C GLU A 315 16.38 -3.20 -6.90
N ARG A 316 17.66 -2.98 -6.55
CA ARG A 316 18.75 -3.89 -6.92
C ARG A 316 18.70 -5.23 -6.21
N ILE A 317 18.31 -5.23 -4.91
CA ILE A 317 18.15 -6.47 -4.13
C ILE A 317 16.99 -7.30 -4.67
N LEU A 318 15.89 -6.64 -5.02
CA LEU A 318 14.69 -7.28 -5.55
C LEU A 318 14.24 -6.60 -6.84
N PRO A 319 14.76 -7.02 -8.00
CA PRO A 319 14.30 -6.52 -9.29
C PRO A 319 12.84 -6.91 -9.53
N GLU A 320 12.12 -6.08 -10.27
CA GLU A 320 10.72 -6.31 -10.61
C GLU A 320 10.60 -7.52 -11.53
N ARG A 321 9.70 -8.44 -11.19
CA ARG A 321 9.38 -9.64 -11.97
C ARG A 321 7.86 -9.74 -12.07
N GLY A 322 7.34 -9.98 -13.27
CA GLY A 322 5.91 -10.10 -13.53
C GLY A 322 5.47 -9.22 -14.69
N SER A 323 4.21 -9.38 -15.12
CA SER A 323 3.62 -8.52 -16.14
C SER A 323 3.45 -7.10 -15.61
N PRO A 324 3.83 -6.07 -16.36
CA PRO A 324 3.55 -4.68 -16.01
C PRO A 324 2.06 -4.42 -15.78
N LEU A 325 1.19 -5.17 -16.48
CA LEU A 325 -0.26 -4.99 -16.46
C LEU A 325 -0.91 -5.42 -15.14
N THR A 326 -0.36 -6.44 -14.46
CA THR A 326 -0.93 -6.99 -13.21
C THR A 326 -0.21 -6.50 -11.96
N ARG A 327 0.73 -5.58 -12.11
CA ARG A 327 1.56 -5.07 -11.01
C ARG A 327 0.76 -4.48 -9.85
N CYS A 328 -0.41 -3.89 -10.15
CA CYS A 328 -1.28 -3.28 -9.15
C CYS A 328 -2.12 -4.30 -8.36
N LEU A 329 -2.27 -5.53 -8.84
CA LEU A 329 -3.09 -6.58 -8.21
C LEU A 329 -2.33 -7.27 -7.08
N ASP A 330 -2.24 -6.61 -5.95
CA ASP A 330 -1.53 -7.09 -4.76
C ASP A 330 -2.53 -7.57 -3.70
N PRO A 331 -2.37 -8.79 -3.13
CA PRO A 331 -3.24 -9.28 -2.07
C PRO A 331 -3.39 -8.34 -0.86
N SER A 332 -2.38 -7.51 -0.55
CA SER A 332 -2.47 -6.52 0.52
C SER A 332 -3.50 -5.42 0.24
N ALA A 333 -3.85 -5.17 -1.02
CA ALA A 333 -4.89 -4.22 -1.39
C ALA A 333 -6.30 -4.75 -1.06
N LEU A 334 -6.49 -6.08 -0.96
CA LEU A 334 -7.79 -6.71 -0.65
C LEU A 334 -8.31 -6.37 0.75
N GLU A 335 -7.42 -6.03 1.69
CA GLU A 335 -7.83 -5.56 3.03
C GLU A 335 -8.65 -4.26 3.00
N THR A 336 -8.61 -3.54 1.87
CA THR A 336 -9.27 -2.24 1.70
C THR A 336 -10.03 -2.22 0.38
N PRO A 337 -11.37 -2.36 0.38
CA PRO A 337 -12.18 -2.47 -0.85
C PRO A 337 -11.87 -1.38 -1.88
N MET A 338 -11.73 -0.12 -1.45
CA MET A 338 -11.42 0.99 -2.37
C MET A 338 -10.03 0.92 -2.99
N VAL A 339 -9.03 0.42 -2.24
CA VAL A 339 -7.68 0.23 -2.78
C VAL A 339 -7.68 -0.90 -3.80
N ALA A 340 -8.42 -1.98 -3.53
CA ALA A 340 -8.59 -3.09 -4.46
C ALA A 340 -9.30 -2.66 -5.77
N VAL A 341 -10.39 -1.90 -5.66
CA VAL A 341 -11.11 -1.35 -6.83
C VAL A 341 -10.20 -0.43 -7.65
N GLU A 342 -9.39 0.41 -7.01
CA GLU A 342 -8.45 1.28 -7.71
C GLU A 342 -7.32 0.49 -8.37
N ALA A 343 -6.82 -0.58 -7.76
CA ALA A 343 -5.84 -1.48 -8.35
C ALA A 343 -6.37 -2.11 -9.65
N VAL A 344 -7.60 -2.61 -9.61
CA VAL A 344 -8.29 -3.17 -10.79
C VAL A 344 -8.53 -2.10 -11.86
N ARG A 345 -8.99 -0.91 -11.48
CA ARG A 345 -9.20 0.22 -12.39
C ARG A 345 -7.91 0.57 -13.17
N ARG A 346 -6.76 0.58 -12.50
CA ARG A 346 -5.45 0.81 -13.14
C ARG A 346 -5.02 -0.35 -14.03
N THR A 347 -5.28 -1.59 -13.62
CA THR A 347 -5.03 -2.77 -14.46
C THR A 347 -5.86 -2.71 -15.74
N ILE A 348 -7.13 -2.31 -15.67
CA ILE A 348 -7.99 -2.10 -16.83
C ILE A 348 -7.41 -1.02 -17.74
N ALA A 349 -7.00 0.13 -17.18
CA ALA A 349 -6.44 1.22 -17.94
C ALA A 349 -5.13 0.82 -18.66
N GLN A 350 -4.21 0.15 -17.97
CA GLN A 350 -2.97 -0.36 -18.56
C GLN A 350 -3.23 -1.39 -19.66
N SER A 351 -4.19 -2.31 -19.45
CA SER A 351 -4.60 -3.30 -20.44
C SER A 351 -5.21 -2.65 -21.69
N LEU A 352 -6.09 -1.66 -21.48
CA LEU A 352 -6.68 -0.85 -22.57
C LEU A 352 -5.58 -0.14 -23.38
N ALA A 353 -4.66 0.55 -22.71
CA ALA A 353 -3.55 1.26 -23.37
C ALA A 353 -2.65 0.30 -24.17
N ALA A 354 -2.34 -0.88 -23.64
CA ALA A 354 -1.53 -1.88 -24.31
C ALA A 354 -2.20 -2.40 -25.60
N VAL A 355 -3.48 -2.75 -25.54
CA VAL A 355 -4.25 -3.23 -26.70
C VAL A 355 -4.42 -2.11 -27.72
N CYS A 356 -4.87 -0.91 -27.30
CA CYS A 356 -5.04 0.24 -28.19
C CYS A 356 -3.70 0.62 -28.88
N GLY A 357 -2.57 0.57 -28.15
CA GLY A 357 -1.25 0.83 -28.72
C GLY A 357 -0.81 -0.20 -29.74
N SER A 358 -1.15 -1.47 -29.52
CA SER A 358 -0.86 -2.54 -30.49
C SER A 358 -1.70 -2.41 -31.75
N VAL A 359 -2.97 -2.01 -31.61
CA VAL A 359 -3.90 -1.76 -32.73
C VAL A 359 -3.45 -0.52 -33.52
N GLU A 360 -3.11 0.59 -32.87
CA GLU A 360 -2.59 1.79 -33.52
C GLU A 360 -1.32 1.47 -34.33
N ALA A 361 -0.40 0.71 -33.75
CA ALA A 361 0.83 0.29 -34.41
C ALA A 361 0.55 -0.61 -35.64
N ALA A 362 -0.41 -1.53 -35.53
CA ALA A 362 -0.80 -2.41 -36.65
C ALA A 362 -1.42 -1.61 -37.81
N LEU A 363 -2.34 -0.69 -37.52
CA LEU A 363 -2.96 0.18 -38.53
C LEU A 363 -1.95 1.14 -39.18
N GLY A 364 -0.95 1.62 -38.41
CA GLY A 364 0.11 2.51 -38.92
C GLY A 364 1.18 1.77 -39.71
N ALA A 365 1.52 0.53 -39.40
CA ALA A 365 2.51 -0.28 -40.13
C ALA A 365 2.02 -0.61 -41.53
N GLU A 366 0.75 -0.85 -41.71
CA GLU A 366 0.13 -1.15 -42.95
C GLU A 366 0.17 0.02 -43.95
N THR A 367 -0.04 1.25 -43.48
CA THR A 367 0.11 2.46 -44.32
C THR A 367 1.57 2.63 -44.82
N ARG A 368 2.56 1.99 -44.17
CA ARG A 368 3.98 2.02 -44.55
C ARG A 368 4.45 0.76 -45.29
N GLY A 369 3.54 -0.22 -45.51
CA GLY A 369 3.92 -1.49 -46.17
C GLY A 369 4.83 -2.38 -45.30
N GLU A 370 4.88 -2.15 -44.00
CA GLU A 370 5.70 -2.92 -43.05
C GLU A 370 4.85 -4.03 -42.43
N ARG A 371 5.37 -5.26 -42.41
CA ARG A 371 4.75 -6.35 -41.63
C ARG A 371 5.07 -6.22 -40.14
N VAL A 372 4.06 -6.24 -39.29
CA VAL A 372 4.21 -6.32 -37.80
C VAL A 372 3.64 -7.67 -37.33
N PRO A 373 4.29 -8.80 -37.61
CA PRO A 373 3.75 -10.10 -37.22
C PRO A 373 3.78 -10.29 -35.70
N GLY A 374 2.66 -10.68 -35.10
CA GLY A 374 2.59 -11.23 -33.75
C GLY A 374 2.56 -10.26 -32.58
N LYS A 375 2.92 -8.98 -32.71
CA LYS A 375 2.93 -8.03 -31.57
C LYS A 375 1.53 -7.74 -31.04
N THR A 376 0.54 -7.59 -31.91
CA THR A 376 -0.87 -7.36 -31.50
C THR A 376 -1.43 -8.58 -30.77
N ALA A 377 -1.17 -9.79 -31.27
CA ALA A 377 -1.61 -11.01 -30.63
C ALA A 377 -1.02 -11.20 -29.21
N ILE A 378 0.28 -10.84 -29.03
CA ILE A 378 0.92 -10.89 -27.71
C ILE A 378 0.28 -9.88 -26.77
N ALA A 379 0.12 -8.62 -27.17
CA ALA A 379 -0.48 -7.58 -26.33
C ALA A 379 -1.94 -7.91 -25.96
N VAL A 380 -2.72 -8.45 -26.89
CA VAL A 380 -4.10 -8.90 -26.67
C VAL A 380 -4.14 -10.06 -25.66
N HIS A 381 -3.23 -11.03 -25.80
CA HIS A 381 -3.15 -12.18 -24.89
C HIS A 381 -2.76 -11.73 -23.47
N GLU A 382 -1.71 -10.93 -23.34
CA GLU A 382 -1.26 -10.40 -22.04
C GLU A 382 -2.33 -9.54 -21.35
N ALA A 383 -3.04 -8.71 -22.11
CA ALA A 383 -4.15 -7.92 -21.59
C ALA A 383 -5.34 -8.79 -21.15
N GLY A 384 -5.65 -9.83 -21.92
CA GLY A 384 -6.69 -10.82 -21.58
C GLY A 384 -6.35 -11.58 -20.29
N ASP A 385 -5.09 -11.98 -20.11
CA ASP A 385 -4.62 -12.62 -18.88
C ASP A 385 -4.72 -11.66 -17.70
N ALA A 386 -4.30 -10.41 -17.86
CA ALA A 386 -4.37 -9.39 -16.83
C ALA A 386 -5.82 -9.09 -16.39
N LEU A 387 -6.75 -9.02 -17.34
CA LEU A 387 -8.16 -8.84 -17.02
C LEU A 387 -8.75 -10.05 -16.28
N ARG A 388 -8.39 -11.29 -16.67
CA ARG A 388 -8.83 -12.49 -15.92
C ARG A 388 -8.30 -12.48 -14.48
N GLU A 389 -7.03 -12.11 -14.28
CA GLU A 389 -6.45 -11.98 -12.95
C GLU A 389 -7.16 -10.88 -12.14
N ALA A 390 -7.48 -9.75 -12.77
CA ALA A 390 -8.25 -8.67 -12.16
C ALA A 390 -9.67 -9.10 -11.75
N GLN A 391 -10.32 -9.95 -12.53
CA GLN A 391 -11.64 -10.52 -12.21
C GLN A 391 -11.58 -11.41 -10.98
N VAL A 392 -10.60 -12.31 -10.90
CA VAL A 392 -10.38 -13.15 -9.72
C VAL A 392 -10.08 -12.28 -8.51
N PHE A 393 -9.20 -11.29 -8.67
CA PHE A 393 -8.85 -10.36 -7.60
C PHE A 393 -10.07 -9.59 -7.05
N LEU A 394 -10.99 -9.14 -7.90
CA LEU A 394 -12.23 -8.49 -7.45
C LEU A 394 -13.14 -9.43 -6.66
N SER A 395 -13.15 -10.74 -6.96
CA SER A 395 -13.99 -11.70 -6.23
C SER A 395 -13.51 -11.94 -4.79
N ASP A 396 -12.25 -11.63 -4.50
CA ASP A 396 -11.63 -11.79 -3.18
C ASP A 396 -11.71 -10.52 -2.31
N VAL A 397 -12.32 -9.43 -2.81
CA VAL A 397 -12.47 -8.18 -2.06
C VAL A 397 -13.40 -8.38 -0.87
N ALA A 398 -12.91 -8.07 0.33
CA ALA A 398 -13.64 -8.24 1.58
C ALA A 398 -14.68 -7.13 1.81
N GLY A 399 -15.96 -7.50 1.77
CA GLY A 399 -17.08 -6.65 2.16
C GLY A 399 -17.58 -5.67 1.10
N PRO A 400 -18.78 -5.11 1.29
CA PRO A 400 -19.33 -4.09 0.42
C PRO A 400 -18.66 -2.73 0.65
N PRO A 401 -18.70 -1.81 -0.34
CA PRO A 401 -18.27 -0.42 -0.15
C PRO A 401 -19.05 0.27 0.97
N ASP A 402 -18.36 1.12 1.73
CA ASP A 402 -18.90 1.78 2.92
C ASP A 402 -19.73 3.05 2.59
N THR A 403 -19.51 3.65 1.42
CA THR A 403 -20.12 4.92 1.00
C THR A 403 -20.74 4.82 -0.39
N GLU A 404 -21.68 5.73 -0.70
CA GLU A 404 -22.32 5.82 -2.02
C GLU A 404 -21.30 6.12 -3.13
N ASP A 405 -20.33 6.98 -2.86
CA ASP A 405 -19.24 7.29 -3.81
C ASP A 405 -18.38 6.05 -4.11
N GLU A 406 -18.13 5.22 -3.11
CA GLU A 406 -17.40 3.96 -3.28
C GLU A 406 -18.20 2.95 -4.11
N GLN A 407 -19.52 2.89 -3.90
CA GLN A 407 -20.42 2.03 -4.70
C GLN A 407 -20.45 2.47 -6.16
N LEU A 408 -20.56 3.78 -6.42
CA LEU A 408 -20.50 4.35 -7.77
C LEU A 408 -19.17 4.03 -8.46
N ARG A 409 -18.06 4.15 -7.74
CA ARG A 409 -16.72 3.84 -8.27
C ARG A 409 -16.57 2.36 -8.60
N LEU A 410 -17.04 1.46 -7.73
CA LEU A 410 -17.04 0.02 -8.00
C LEU A 410 -17.88 -0.28 -9.24
N THR A 411 -19.09 0.25 -9.33
CA THR A 411 -19.99 0.03 -10.47
C THR A 411 -19.37 0.54 -11.78
N SER A 412 -18.80 1.74 -11.78
CA SER A 412 -18.07 2.28 -12.94
C SER A 412 -16.89 1.40 -13.33
N THR A 413 -16.14 0.88 -12.36
CA THR A 413 -15.01 -0.02 -12.63
C THR A 413 -15.46 -1.34 -13.26
N LEU A 414 -16.59 -1.90 -12.82
CA LEU A 414 -17.16 -3.12 -13.41
C LEU A 414 -17.63 -2.89 -14.86
N HIS A 415 -18.24 -1.74 -15.16
CA HIS A 415 -18.57 -1.38 -16.53
C HIS A 415 -17.32 -1.18 -17.40
N ALA A 416 -16.29 -0.49 -16.87
CA ALA A 416 -15.02 -0.36 -17.58
C ALA A 416 -14.39 -1.73 -17.87
N PHE A 417 -14.47 -2.67 -16.92
CA PHE A 417 -13.97 -4.04 -17.06
C PHE A 417 -14.69 -4.78 -18.21
N ASP A 418 -16.02 -4.72 -18.26
CA ASP A 418 -16.79 -5.36 -19.34
C ASP A 418 -16.38 -4.81 -20.71
N HIS A 419 -16.31 -3.48 -20.82
CA HIS A 419 -15.91 -2.84 -22.08
C HIS A 419 -14.45 -3.14 -22.46
N ALA A 420 -13.50 -3.16 -21.51
CA ALA A 420 -12.12 -3.54 -21.78
C ALA A 420 -12.01 -4.99 -22.27
N SER A 421 -12.77 -5.90 -21.68
CA SER A 421 -12.83 -7.30 -22.10
C SER A 421 -13.34 -7.42 -23.56
N ARG A 422 -14.33 -6.60 -23.94
CA ARG A 422 -14.81 -6.52 -25.33
C ARG A 422 -13.77 -5.94 -26.29
N VAL A 423 -12.97 -4.94 -25.85
CA VAL A 423 -11.85 -4.43 -26.64
C VAL A 423 -10.84 -5.53 -26.93
N VAL A 424 -10.45 -6.30 -25.90
CA VAL A 424 -9.51 -7.44 -26.03
C VAL A 424 -10.05 -8.49 -26.98
N GLU A 425 -11.31 -8.92 -26.79
CA GLU A 425 -11.99 -9.93 -27.64
C GLU A 425 -12.05 -9.46 -29.10
N THR A 426 -12.49 -8.22 -29.32
CA THR A 426 -12.63 -7.66 -30.68
C THR A 426 -11.28 -7.50 -31.35
N ALA A 427 -10.26 -6.98 -30.66
CA ALA A 427 -8.91 -6.82 -31.19
C ALA A 427 -8.25 -8.17 -31.56
N GLY A 428 -8.53 -9.21 -30.77
CA GLY A 428 -8.04 -10.57 -31.04
C GLY A 428 -8.70 -11.24 -32.26
N GLY A 429 -9.88 -10.78 -32.65
CA GLY A 429 -10.62 -11.29 -33.82
C GLY A 429 -10.33 -10.58 -35.14
N ILE A 430 -9.60 -9.45 -35.13
CA ILE A 430 -9.31 -8.67 -36.33
C ILE A 430 -8.03 -9.21 -37.00
N ASP A 431 -8.16 -9.60 -38.26
CA ASP A 431 -7.01 -9.83 -39.14
C ASP A 431 -6.57 -8.50 -39.75
N PHE A 432 -5.59 -7.89 -39.16
CA PHE A 432 -5.03 -6.61 -39.62
C PHE A 432 -4.21 -6.73 -40.91
N GLU A 433 -3.91 -7.94 -41.40
CA GLU A 433 -3.21 -8.18 -42.68
C GLU A 433 -4.19 -8.19 -43.87
N SER A 434 -5.48 -8.51 -43.64
CA SER A 434 -6.50 -8.60 -44.69
C SER A 434 -7.19 -7.27 -45.01
N VAL A 435 -6.44 -6.24 -45.36
CA VAL A 435 -6.90 -4.88 -45.22
C VAL A 435 -7.68 -4.31 -46.39
N LEU A 436 -8.59 -3.50 -45.98
CA LEU A 436 -9.45 -2.48 -46.54
C LEU A 436 -8.67 -1.53 -47.52
N SER A 437 -8.85 -1.65 -48.84
CA SER A 437 -8.06 -0.94 -49.84
C SER A 437 -8.78 0.25 -50.50
N GLY A 438 -10.04 0.53 -50.09
CA GLY A 438 -10.84 1.63 -50.65
C GLY A 438 -10.66 2.95 -49.91
N PRO A 439 -11.19 4.09 -50.46
CA PRO A 439 -11.08 5.39 -49.81
C PRO A 439 -11.86 5.45 -48.48
N ASP A 440 -13.01 4.78 -48.38
CA ASP A 440 -13.79 4.69 -47.13
C ASP A 440 -13.02 3.87 -46.08
N ASP A 441 -12.25 2.88 -46.52
CA ASP A 441 -11.41 2.02 -45.69
C ASP A 441 -10.24 2.83 -45.08
N ALA A 442 -9.64 3.72 -45.88
CA ALA A 442 -8.58 4.63 -45.42
C ALA A 442 -9.11 5.58 -44.31
N ARG A 443 -10.33 6.10 -44.51
CA ARG A 443 -10.97 6.97 -43.50
C ARG A 443 -11.28 6.21 -42.22
N ALA A 444 -11.78 4.96 -42.31
CA ALA A 444 -12.06 4.12 -41.15
C ALA A 444 -10.78 3.82 -40.35
N ARG A 445 -9.68 3.52 -41.02
CA ARG A 445 -8.37 3.30 -40.37
C ARG A 445 -7.88 4.55 -39.66
N GLU A 446 -7.98 5.72 -40.29
CA GLU A 446 -7.58 7.01 -39.70
C GLU A 446 -8.40 7.32 -38.44
N LEU A 447 -9.73 7.17 -38.49
CA LEU A 447 -10.63 7.38 -37.36
C LEU A 447 -10.32 6.40 -36.21
N CYS A 448 -10.11 5.12 -36.55
CA CYS A 448 -9.76 4.10 -35.56
C CYS A 448 -8.40 4.41 -34.91
N ALA A 449 -7.37 4.70 -35.69
CA ALA A 449 -6.03 5.03 -35.17
C ALA A 449 -6.07 6.29 -34.29
N ASN A 450 -6.82 7.31 -34.67
CA ASN A 450 -7.00 8.50 -33.85
C ASN A 450 -7.73 8.19 -32.53
N ALA A 451 -8.81 7.41 -32.58
CA ALA A 451 -9.54 6.97 -31.40
C ALA A 451 -8.65 6.15 -30.45
N MET A 452 -7.83 5.23 -30.98
CA MET A 452 -6.88 4.44 -30.17
C MET A 452 -5.87 5.34 -29.47
N ARG A 453 -5.34 6.35 -30.15
CA ARG A 453 -4.39 7.30 -29.57
C ARG A 453 -4.99 8.10 -28.43
N ILE A 454 -6.23 8.56 -28.58
CA ILE A 454 -6.95 9.28 -27.50
C ILE A 454 -7.22 8.34 -26.33
N ALA A 455 -7.70 7.11 -26.61
CA ALA A 455 -7.95 6.13 -25.58
C ALA A 455 -6.69 5.77 -24.76
N ILE A 456 -5.52 5.70 -25.42
CA ILE A 456 -4.21 5.52 -24.76
C ILE A 456 -3.93 6.70 -23.83
N ALA A 457 -4.08 7.94 -24.29
CA ALA A 457 -3.78 9.12 -23.49
C ALA A 457 -4.65 9.14 -22.22
N VAL A 458 -5.94 8.89 -22.35
CA VAL A 458 -6.87 8.81 -21.21
C VAL A 458 -6.53 7.66 -20.27
N ALA A 459 -6.23 6.49 -20.81
CA ALA A 459 -5.88 5.31 -20.01
C ALA A 459 -4.56 5.53 -19.25
N ASP A 460 -3.56 6.14 -19.89
CA ASP A 460 -2.29 6.49 -19.26
C ASP A 460 -2.47 7.51 -18.13
N ASP A 461 -3.38 8.48 -18.26
CA ASP A 461 -3.70 9.43 -17.20
C ASP A 461 -4.36 8.76 -16.00
N VAL A 462 -5.27 7.81 -16.24
CA VAL A 462 -5.88 6.99 -15.19
C VAL A 462 -4.86 6.09 -14.50
N ALA A 463 -3.91 5.53 -15.26
CA ALA A 463 -2.85 4.66 -14.73
C ALA A 463 -1.72 5.44 -14.03
N ALA A 464 -1.59 6.76 -14.28
CA ALA A 464 -0.53 7.59 -13.71
C ALA A 464 -0.62 7.69 -12.19
N LEU A 465 0.54 7.78 -11.55
CA LEU A 465 0.64 8.02 -10.10
C LEU A 465 0.28 9.50 -9.81
N PRO A 466 -0.53 9.77 -8.78
CA PRO A 466 -0.78 11.14 -8.35
C PRO A 466 0.52 11.85 -7.96
N GLY A 467 0.77 13.03 -8.53
CA GLY A 467 1.89 13.90 -8.14
C GLY A 467 3.26 13.58 -8.78
N ILE A 468 3.32 12.72 -9.79
CA ILE A 468 4.52 12.62 -10.64
C ILE A 468 4.31 13.53 -11.84
N ASP A 469 5.03 14.65 -11.87
CA ASP A 469 5.20 15.42 -13.10
C ASP A 469 5.89 14.49 -14.13
N ARG A 470 5.19 14.23 -15.23
CA ARG A 470 5.79 13.51 -16.36
C ARG A 470 6.98 14.34 -16.85
N SER A 471 8.16 13.74 -16.87
CA SER A 471 9.31 14.37 -17.51
C SER A 471 8.93 14.68 -18.97
N PRO A 472 9.32 15.84 -19.51
CA PRO A 472 9.04 16.20 -20.91
C PRO A 472 9.53 15.16 -21.94
N GLN A 473 10.38 14.22 -21.52
CA GLN A 473 10.94 13.15 -22.35
C GLN A 473 10.05 11.90 -22.43
N ASP A 474 9.11 11.70 -21.49
CA ASP A 474 8.18 10.55 -21.50
C ASP A 474 6.83 10.86 -22.16
N SER A 475 6.56 12.11 -22.45
CA SER A 475 5.39 12.51 -23.22
C SER A 475 5.59 12.18 -24.71
N ARG A 476 4.90 11.15 -25.20
CA ARG A 476 4.76 10.95 -26.65
C ARG A 476 4.20 12.23 -27.25
N PRO A 477 4.75 12.74 -28.35
CA PRO A 477 4.25 13.99 -28.94
C PRO A 477 2.80 13.82 -29.36
N THR A 478 1.90 14.52 -28.67
CA THR A 478 0.54 14.74 -29.16
C THR A 478 0.63 15.61 -30.41
N CYS A 479 -0.13 15.30 -31.44
CA CYS A 479 -0.08 16.02 -32.73
C CYS A 479 -0.40 17.53 -32.61
N SER A 480 -0.80 18.03 -31.45
CA SER A 480 -1.17 19.44 -31.23
C SER A 480 -0.31 20.18 -30.18
N GLY A 481 0.64 19.53 -29.49
CA GLY A 481 1.56 20.22 -28.56
C GLY A 481 0.92 20.84 -27.31
N LYS A 482 -0.36 20.55 -27.01
CA LYS A 482 -1.09 21.04 -25.84
C LYS A 482 -1.55 19.84 -24.99
N PRO A 483 -1.45 19.87 -23.67
CA PRO A 483 -2.16 18.88 -22.85
C PRO A 483 -3.65 19.07 -23.10
N LEU A 484 -4.30 18.04 -23.67
CA LEU A 484 -5.75 18.02 -23.85
C LEU A 484 -6.41 17.91 -22.47
N SER A 485 -7.52 18.59 -22.25
CA SER A 485 -8.34 18.34 -21.06
C SER A 485 -9.06 17.00 -21.22
N THR A 486 -9.18 16.22 -20.15
CA THR A 486 -9.81 14.91 -20.19
C THR A 486 -11.23 14.93 -20.80
N ASP A 487 -11.97 16.02 -20.62
CA ASP A 487 -13.31 16.19 -21.19
C ASP A 487 -13.26 16.42 -22.71
N GLU A 488 -12.29 17.17 -23.23
CA GLU A 488 -12.08 17.36 -24.68
C GLU A 488 -11.70 16.04 -25.37
N ASP A 489 -10.88 15.24 -24.71
CA ASP A 489 -10.48 13.90 -25.19
C ASP A 489 -11.69 12.97 -25.30
N LEU A 490 -12.58 12.96 -24.30
CA LEU A 490 -13.79 12.13 -24.32
C LEU A 490 -14.73 12.56 -25.44
N VAL A 491 -14.95 13.87 -25.65
CA VAL A 491 -15.79 14.39 -26.73
C VAL A 491 -15.21 14.03 -28.10
N GLN A 492 -13.89 14.12 -28.28
CA GLN A 492 -13.23 13.70 -29.52
C GLN A 492 -13.35 12.19 -29.77
N LEU A 493 -13.19 11.38 -28.72
CA LEU A 493 -13.31 9.92 -28.82
C LEU A 493 -14.75 9.51 -29.17
N GLU A 494 -15.75 10.17 -28.56
CA GLU A 494 -17.16 10.00 -28.92
C GLU A 494 -17.44 10.38 -30.37
N HIS A 495 -16.86 11.48 -30.85
CA HIS A 495 -17.00 11.91 -32.24
C HIS A 495 -16.45 10.87 -33.21
N CYS A 496 -15.24 10.33 -32.93
CA CYS A 496 -14.68 9.23 -33.72
C CYS A 496 -15.57 7.99 -33.74
N ALA A 497 -16.17 7.63 -32.59
CA ALA A 497 -17.05 6.47 -32.50
C ALA A 497 -18.32 6.66 -33.36
N ARG A 498 -18.94 7.85 -33.29
CA ARG A 498 -20.14 8.19 -34.08
C ARG A 498 -19.86 8.31 -35.58
N GLU A 499 -18.75 8.93 -35.96
CA GLU A 499 -18.34 9.01 -37.37
C GLU A 499 -18.10 7.61 -37.95
N LEU A 500 -17.43 6.74 -37.20
CA LEU A 500 -17.17 5.38 -37.65
C LEU A 500 -18.44 4.53 -37.76
N GLU A 501 -19.43 4.75 -36.87
CA GLU A 501 -20.75 4.12 -36.98
C GLU A 501 -21.49 4.56 -38.26
N ASN A 502 -21.47 5.85 -38.59
CA ASN A 502 -22.09 6.36 -39.81
C ASN A 502 -21.37 5.83 -41.07
N LEU A 503 -20.04 5.79 -41.04
CA LEU A 503 -19.24 5.23 -42.12
C LEU A 503 -19.55 3.74 -42.34
N GLN A 504 -19.67 2.96 -41.28
CA GLN A 504 -20.01 1.53 -41.32
C GLN A 504 -21.39 1.29 -41.96
N ARG A 505 -22.40 2.12 -41.64
CA ARG A 505 -23.75 2.02 -42.24
C ARG A 505 -23.69 2.32 -43.74
N THR A 506 -22.97 3.35 -44.17
CA THR A 506 -22.83 3.73 -45.57
C THR A 506 -22.03 2.69 -46.36
N HIS A 507 -20.89 2.25 -45.81
CA HIS A 507 -20.01 1.25 -46.40
C HIS A 507 -20.74 -0.10 -46.62
N ARG A 508 -21.52 -0.55 -45.64
CA ARG A 508 -22.34 -1.76 -45.79
C ARG A 508 -23.29 -1.68 -46.99
N ARG A 509 -23.93 -0.49 -47.20
CA ARG A 509 -24.86 -0.30 -48.32
C ARG A 509 -24.09 -0.32 -49.65
N THR A 510 -22.98 0.37 -49.76
CA THR A 510 -22.16 0.41 -50.98
C THR A 510 -21.58 -0.98 -51.32
N THR A 511 -21.08 -1.69 -50.33
CA THR A 511 -20.52 -3.03 -50.48
C THR A 511 -21.59 -4.04 -50.97
N LEU A 512 -22.80 -4.02 -50.39
CA LEU A 512 -23.88 -4.90 -50.84
C LEU A 512 -24.35 -4.56 -52.25
N SER A 513 -24.38 -3.27 -52.63
CA SER A 513 -24.68 -2.84 -54.01
C SER A 513 -23.61 -3.30 -55.00
N ALA A 514 -22.33 -3.29 -54.61
CA ALA A 514 -21.22 -3.77 -55.43
C ALA A 514 -21.33 -5.29 -55.71
N VAL A 515 -21.78 -6.07 -54.73
CA VAL A 515 -22.08 -7.51 -54.93
C VAL A 515 -23.25 -7.69 -55.88
N ALA A 516 -24.35 -6.93 -55.70
CA ALA A 516 -25.49 -6.99 -56.56
C ALA A 516 -25.18 -6.65 -58.04
N ASN A 517 -24.23 -5.73 -58.25
CA ASN A 517 -23.77 -5.31 -59.56
C ASN A 517 -22.66 -6.22 -60.12
N GLY A 518 -22.26 -7.27 -59.43
CA GLY A 518 -21.20 -8.21 -59.87
C GLY A 518 -19.76 -7.64 -59.85
N THR A 519 -19.54 -6.48 -59.23
CA THR A 519 -18.22 -5.83 -59.14
C THR A 519 -17.38 -6.28 -57.94
N LEU A 520 -17.99 -6.99 -57.00
CA LEU A 520 -17.37 -7.53 -55.80
C LEU A 520 -17.88 -8.97 -55.55
N THR A 521 -16.97 -9.86 -55.15
CA THR A 521 -17.37 -11.24 -54.75
C THR A 521 -18.04 -11.23 -53.38
N THR A 522 -18.96 -12.18 -53.13
CA THR A 522 -19.65 -12.29 -51.84
C THR A 522 -18.68 -12.50 -50.68
N GLU A 523 -17.62 -13.29 -50.88
CA GLU A 523 -16.59 -13.57 -49.89
C GLU A 523 -15.84 -12.30 -49.50
N ALA A 524 -15.36 -11.52 -50.49
CA ALA A 524 -14.69 -10.24 -50.25
C ALA A 524 -15.60 -9.20 -49.58
N ALA A 525 -16.91 -9.23 -49.91
CA ALA A 525 -17.88 -8.35 -49.29
C ALA A 525 -18.11 -8.68 -47.80
N ILE A 526 -18.19 -9.95 -47.44
CA ILE A 526 -18.33 -10.40 -46.05
C ILE A 526 -17.10 -9.94 -45.23
N VAL A 527 -15.90 -10.23 -45.70
CA VAL A 527 -14.65 -9.82 -45.03
C VAL A 527 -14.64 -8.30 -44.81
N ARG A 528 -14.97 -7.53 -45.85
CA ARG A 528 -14.97 -6.05 -45.77
C ARG A 528 -15.97 -5.50 -44.77
N VAL A 529 -17.21 -6.01 -44.76
CA VAL A 529 -18.25 -5.58 -43.81
C VAL A 529 -17.87 -5.98 -42.38
N ASP A 530 -17.35 -7.19 -42.19
CA ASP A 530 -16.97 -7.68 -40.85
C ASP A 530 -15.77 -6.94 -40.27
N THR A 531 -14.77 -6.60 -41.08
CA THR A 531 -13.62 -5.81 -40.63
C THR A 531 -14.05 -4.41 -40.16
N LEU A 532 -14.86 -3.72 -40.97
CA LEU A 532 -15.33 -2.38 -40.58
C LEU A 532 -16.25 -2.40 -39.36
N ARG A 533 -17.07 -3.44 -39.21
CA ARG A 533 -17.90 -3.65 -38.01
C ARG A 533 -17.02 -3.87 -36.76
N SER A 534 -15.93 -4.64 -36.91
CA SER A 534 -15.00 -4.90 -35.81
C SER A 534 -14.23 -3.63 -35.41
N LEU A 535 -13.78 -2.82 -36.37
CA LEU A 535 -13.17 -1.52 -36.08
C LEU A 535 -14.13 -0.55 -35.36
N GLN A 536 -15.39 -0.53 -35.77
CA GLN A 536 -16.44 0.28 -35.12
C GLN A 536 -16.69 -0.22 -33.68
N ALA A 537 -16.83 -1.53 -33.48
CA ALA A 537 -17.03 -2.10 -32.16
C ALA A 537 -15.83 -1.82 -31.23
N LEU A 538 -14.61 -1.91 -31.75
CA LEU A 538 -13.39 -1.63 -31.02
C LEU A 538 -13.36 -0.18 -30.50
N VAL A 539 -13.64 0.80 -31.38
CA VAL A 539 -13.67 2.23 -30.99
C VAL A 539 -14.80 2.50 -30.03
N TRP A 540 -15.99 1.92 -30.25
CA TRP A 540 -17.13 2.07 -29.36
C TRP A 540 -16.82 1.57 -27.94
N HIS A 541 -16.26 0.34 -27.81
CA HIS A 541 -15.93 -0.21 -26.51
C HIS A 541 -14.76 0.51 -25.86
N ALA A 542 -13.76 0.98 -26.61
CA ALA A 542 -12.68 1.81 -26.08
C ALA A 542 -13.22 3.14 -25.52
N TRP A 543 -14.13 3.81 -26.24
CA TRP A 543 -14.79 5.03 -25.75
C TRP A 543 -15.57 4.75 -24.46
N ARG A 544 -16.44 3.72 -24.44
CA ARG A 544 -17.23 3.39 -23.24
C ARG A 544 -16.36 3.02 -22.05
N CYS A 545 -15.27 2.29 -22.29
CA CYS A 545 -14.30 1.95 -21.26
C CYS A 545 -13.68 3.21 -20.64
N THR A 546 -13.22 4.17 -21.45
CA THR A 546 -12.61 5.42 -20.97
C THR A 546 -13.60 6.29 -20.20
N VAL A 547 -14.86 6.39 -20.64
CA VAL A 547 -15.95 7.10 -19.94
C VAL A 547 -16.13 6.55 -18.52
N HIS A 548 -16.17 5.22 -18.38
CA HIS A 548 -16.32 4.58 -17.07
C HIS A 548 -15.06 4.65 -16.22
N LEU A 549 -13.87 4.59 -16.82
CA LEU A 549 -12.60 4.77 -16.12
C LEU A 549 -12.48 6.17 -15.49
N ILE A 550 -13.03 7.22 -16.09
CA ILE A 550 -13.01 8.57 -15.55
C ILE A 550 -14.12 8.77 -14.51
N GLY A 551 -15.15 7.94 -14.51
CA GLY A 551 -16.29 8.04 -13.58
C GLY A 551 -17.48 8.85 -14.12
N HIS A 552 -17.46 9.29 -15.38
CA HIS A 552 -18.57 9.99 -16.04
C HIS A 552 -19.73 9.06 -16.47
N GLY A 553 -19.62 7.75 -16.23
CA GLY A 553 -20.60 6.76 -16.70
C GLY A 553 -21.97 6.77 -16.03
N ALA A 554 -22.16 7.54 -14.96
CA ALA A 554 -23.46 7.68 -14.29
C ALA A 554 -24.41 8.68 -14.96
N THR A 555 -23.93 9.46 -15.93
CA THR A 555 -24.67 10.58 -16.57
C THR A 555 -24.98 10.34 -18.05
N ILE A 556 -24.63 9.18 -18.64
CA ILE A 556 -24.87 8.90 -20.07
C ILE A 556 -25.73 7.64 -20.25
#